data_ffcbfccc2f4e20830ab5d95e1f8d5451
#
_entry.id   ffcbfccc2f4e20830ab5d95e1f8d5451
#
_cell.length_a   1.000
_cell.length_b   1.000
_cell.length_c   1.000
_cell.angle_alpha   90.00
_cell.angle_beta   90.00
_cell.angle_gamma   90.00
#
_symmetry.space_group_name_H-M   'P 1'
#
loop_
_entity.id
_entity.type
_entity.pdbx_description
1 polymer ?
#
loop_
_entity_poly.entity_id
_entity_poly.type
_entity_poly.pdbx_seq_one_letter_code
_entity_poly.pdbx_strand_id
1 'polypeptide(L)'
;MAEEFMIPEANFVWKLGEIIPVARDGTDTAGLRVALRHLRNNGVIGVFPEGGIKEPRGWVHPFLEGAGAMIAQTKARVLLAIVDDTPQKDEMSKALTERSFSTVEFVDLITFPEKSTGKEITSELRRRIAETTHWPLVN
;
A
#
# COMPACT_ATOMS: atom_id res chain seq x y z
N MET A 1 -6.81 1.35 4.85
CA MET A 1 -6.25 2.39 5.74
C MET A 1 -6.51 1.99 7.18
N ALA A 2 -5.64 2.35 8.12
CA ALA A 2 -5.89 2.03 9.53
C ALA A 2 -7.11 2.81 10.04
N GLU A 3 -7.98 2.12 10.79
CA GLU A 3 -9.23 2.70 11.31
C GLU A 3 -9.02 3.95 12.17
N GLU A 4 -7.91 4.01 12.90
CA GLU A 4 -7.52 5.13 13.76
C GLU A 4 -7.35 6.48 13.05
N PHE A 5 -7.19 6.46 11.71
CA PHE A 5 -7.12 7.68 10.89
C PHE A 5 -8.47 8.07 10.27
N MET A 6 -9.53 7.31 10.52
CA MET A 6 -10.85 7.60 10.01
C MET A 6 -11.60 8.52 10.95
N ILE A 7 -11.34 9.82 10.86
CA ILE A 7 -12.06 10.84 11.64
C ILE A 7 -13.50 11.00 11.14
N PRO A 8 -14.49 11.12 12.03
CA PRO A 8 -15.91 11.19 11.64
C PRO A 8 -16.23 12.32 10.68
N GLU A 9 -15.55 13.45 10.81
CA GLU A 9 -15.76 14.66 9.99
C GLU A 9 -15.34 14.46 8.53
N ALA A 10 -14.44 13.50 8.26
CA ALA A 10 -13.96 13.16 6.93
C ALA A 10 -14.68 11.93 6.32
N ASN A 11 -15.76 11.47 6.91
CA ASN A 11 -16.46 10.24 6.50
C ASN A 11 -16.91 10.26 5.03
N PHE A 12 -17.22 11.45 4.49
CA PHE A 12 -17.52 11.63 3.07
C PHE A 12 -16.30 11.31 2.17
N VAL A 13 -15.12 11.77 2.57
CA VAL A 13 -13.87 11.54 1.83
C VAL A 13 -13.51 10.04 1.82
N TRP A 14 -13.68 9.37 2.96
CA TRP A 14 -13.43 7.95 3.08
C TRP A 14 -14.37 7.10 2.23
N LYS A 15 -15.65 7.48 2.17
CA LYS A 15 -16.63 6.82 1.30
C LYS A 15 -16.38 7.08 -0.17
N LEU A 16 -16.00 8.29 -0.55
CA LEU A 16 -15.67 8.64 -1.93
C LEU A 16 -14.42 7.91 -2.43
N GLY A 17 -13.43 7.72 -1.54
CA GLY A 17 -12.21 6.98 -1.84
C GLY A 17 -12.35 5.46 -1.77
N GLU A 18 -13.54 4.92 -1.47
CA GLU A 18 -13.78 3.47 -1.30
C GLU A 18 -12.74 2.80 -0.38
N ILE A 19 -12.36 3.50 0.69
CA ILE A 19 -11.29 3.07 1.58
C ILE A 19 -11.72 1.86 2.39
N ILE A 20 -10.93 0.81 2.35
CA ILE A 20 -11.10 -0.39 3.18
C ILE A 20 -10.42 -0.14 4.53
N PRO A 21 -11.19 -0.02 5.64
CA PRO A 21 -10.59 0.10 6.97
C PRO A 21 -9.90 -1.20 7.35
N VAL A 22 -8.78 -1.10 8.05
CA VAL A 22 -8.00 -2.25 8.53
C VAL A 22 -7.52 -1.97 9.94
N ALA A 23 -7.87 -2.82 10.89
CA ALA A 23 -7.31 -2.80 12.23
C ALA A 23 -5.83 -3.23 12.20
N ARG A 24 -4.96 -2.48 12.88
CA ARG A 24 -3.51 -2.75 12.87
C ARG A 24 -3.07 -3.83 13.84
N ASP A 25 -3.92 -4.22 14.76
CA ASP A 25 -3.64 -5.25 15.77
C ASP A 25 -3.55 -6.67 15.19
N GLY A 26 -3.83 -6.84 13.90
CA GLY A 26 -3.77 -8.13 13.21
C GLY A 26 -4.91 -9.09 13.56
N THR A 27 -5.86 -8.68 14.41
CA THR A 27 -6.98 -9.53 14.85
C THR A 27 -8.15 -9.49 13.87
N ASP A 28 -8.33 -8.39 13.16
CA ASP A 28 -9.43 -8.21 12.23
C ASP A 28 -9.05 -8.61 10.79
N THR A 29 -9.64 -9.70 10.34
CA THR A 29 -9.53 -10.17 8.95
C THR A 29 -10.66 -9.64 8.03
N ALA A 30 -11.54 -8.77 8.53
CA ALA A 30 -12.70 -8.28 7.76
C ALA A 30 -12.24 -7.45 6.56
N GLY A 31 -11.33 -6.50 6.76
CA GLY A 31 -10.75 -5.69 5.68
C GLY A 31 -10.07 -6.56 4.61
N LEU A 32 -9.29 -7.57 5.03
CA LEU A 32 -8.66 -8.50 4.10
C LEU A 32 -9.69 -9.29 3.28
N ARG A 33 -10.78 -9.75 3.90
CA ARG A 33 -11.85 -10.46 3.19
C ARG A 33 -12.55 -9.59 2.15
N VAL A 34 -12.80 -8.31 2.47
CA VAL A 34 -13.35 -7.35 1.52
C VAL A 34 -12.41 -7.15 0.34
N ALA A 35 -11.13 -6.93 0.61
CA ALA A 35 -10.09 -6.77 -0.41
C ALA A 35 -10.00 -7.99 -1.35
N LEU A 36 -9.94 -9.20 -0.79
CA LEU A 36 -9.90 -10.45 -1.56
C LEU A 36 -11.14 -10.62 -2.45
N ARG A 37 -12.32 -10.30 -1.94
CA ARG A 37 -13.57 -10.36 -2.72
C ARG A 37 -13.53 -9.37 -3.88
N HIS A 38 -13.08 -8.15 -3.63
CA HIS A 38 -12.98 -7.10 -4.65
C HIS A 38 -12.01 -7.51 -5.77
N LEU A 39 -10.83 -8.02 -5.43
CA LEU A 39 -9.85 -8.51 -6.41
C LEU A 39 -10.37 -9.70 -7.22
N ARG A 40 -11.09 -10.66 -6.59
CA ARG A 40 -11.70 -11.79 -7.30
C ARG A 40 -12.81 -11.38 -8.28
N ASN A 41 -13.40 -10.22 -8.07
CA ASN A 41 -14.38 -9.61 -8.98
C ASN A 41 -13.75 -8.65 -9.99
N ASN A 42 -12.46 -8.82 -10.29
CA ASN A 42 -11.68 -7.97 -11.21
C ASN A 42 -11.57 -6.49 -10.78
N GLY A 43 -11.74 -6.22 -9.51
CA GLY A 43 -11.51 -4.89 -8.95
C GLY A 43 -10.03 -4.55 -8.83
N VAL A 44 -9.74 -3.28 -8.62
CA VAL A 44 -8.38 -2.75 -8.41
C VAL A 44 -8.26 -2.20 -7.00
N ILE A 45 -7.15 -2.49 -6.33
CA ILE A 45 -6.86 -2.01 -4.97
C ILE A 45 -5.50 -1.32 -4.95
N GLY A 46 -5.46 -0.10 -4.40
CA GLY A 46 -4.21 0.55 -4.04
C GLY A 46 -3.75 0.13 -2.64
N VAL A 47 -2.49 -0.28 -2.51
CA VAL A 47 -1.89 -0.71 -1.24
C VAL A 47 -0.54 -0.05 -1.04
N PHE A 48 -0.32 0.50 0.14
CA PHE A 48 1.00 0.91 0.60
C PHE A 48 1.55 -0.22 1.49
N PRO A 49 2.49 -1.04 0.99
CA PRO A 49 2.86 -2.28 1.65
C PRO A 49 3.65 -2.08 2.95
N GLU A 50 4.21 -0.91 3.18
CA GLU A 50 4.88 -0.55 4.45
C GLU A 50 3.88 -0.34 5.61
N GLY A 51 2.59 -0.19 5.32
CA GLY A 51 1.52 -0.08 6.30
C GLY A 51 1.44 1.24 7.04
N GLY A 52 2.20 2.25 6.67
CA GLY A 52 2.19 3.58 7.28
C GLY A 52 3.37 4.44 6.85
N ILE A 53 3.38 5.68 7.32
CA ILE A 53 4.52 6.58 7.13
C ILE A 53 5.68 6.06 7.99
N LYS A 54 6.84 5.88 7.39
CA LYS A 54 8.04 5.35 8.04
C LYS A 54 9.18 6.36 8.01
N GLU A 55 10.05 6.29 9.01
CA GLU A 55 11.27 7.04 9.10
C GLU A 55 12.50 6.09 9.15
N PRO A 56 13.63 6.43 8.55
CA PRO A 56 13.85 7.63 7.71
C PRO A 56 13.14 7.54 6.36
N ARG A 57 12.71 8.67 5.82
CA ARG A 57 12.13 8.77 4.47
C ARG A 57 13.20 8.57 3.39
N GLY A 58 12.81 8.14 2.19
CA GLY A 58 13.77 7.80 1.14
C GLY A 58 14.49 6.47 1.39
N TRP A 59 13.93 5.64 2.24
CA TRP A 59 14.37 4.27 2.51
C TRP A 59 13.21 3.30 2.26
N VAL A 60 13.52 2.08 1.82
CA VAL A 60 12.50 1.03 1.66
C VAL A 60 12.43 0.21 2.93
N HIS A 61 11.38 0.43 3.69
CA HIS A 61 11.14 -0.28 4.94
C HIS A 61 10.60 -1.71 4.71
N PRO A 62 10.58 -2.57 5.74
CA PRO A 62 9.97 -3.89 5.62
C PRO A 62 8.50 -3.80 5.20
N PHE A 63 8.11 -4.63 4.26
CA PHE A 63 6.72 -4.72 3.81
C PHE A 63 5.92 -5.68 4.68
N LEU A 64 4.67 -5.33 4.95
CA LEU A 64 3.72 -6.21 5.59
C LEU A 64 3.30 -7.33 4.63
N GLU A 65 3.15 -8.54 5.14
CA GLU A 65 2.86 -9.73 4.32
C GLU A 65 1.45 -9.72 3.69
N GLY A 66 0.56 -8.84 4.13
CA GLY A 66 -0.83 -8.77 3.66
C GLY A 66 -0.96 -8.58 2.15
N ALA A 67 -0.16 -7.70 1.55
CA ALA A 67 -0.18 -7.47 0.10
C ALA A 67 0.25 -8.73 -0.66
N GLY A 68 1.36 -9.36 -0.27
CA GLY A 68 1.83 -10.59 -0.88
C GLY A 68 0.84 -11.74 -0.73
N ALA A 69 0.19 -11.86 0.42
CA ALA A 69 -0.84 -12.87 0.67
C ALA A 69 -2.07 -12.67 -0.24
N MET A 70 -2.52 -11.42 -0.43
CA MET A 70 -3.61 -11.10 -1.35
C MET A 70 -3.27 -11.50 -2.79
N ILE A 71 -2.08 -11.14 -3.26
CA ILE A 71 -1.61 -11.46 -4.62
C ILE A 71 -1.51 -12.99 -4.79
N ALA A 72 -0.90 -13.69 -3.83
CA ALA A 72 -0.77 -15.15 -3.88
C ALA A 72 -2.13 -15.86 -3.97
N GLN A 73 -3.16 -15.36 -3.27
CA GLN A 73 -4.49 -15.96 -3.24
C GLN A 73 -5.36 -15.61 -4.46
N THR A 74 -5.19 -14.43 -5.05
CA THR A 74 -6.05 -13.94 -6.13
C THR A 74 -5.41 -14.02 -7.50
N LYS A 75 -4.09 -14.20 -7.56
CA LYS A 75 -3.28 -14.12 -8.78
C LYS A 75 -3.41 -12.78 -9.51
N ALA A 76 -3.76 -11.74 -8.77
CA ALA A 76 -3.88 -10.40 -9.30
C ALA A 76 -2.55 -9.91 -9.87
N ARG A 77 -2.62 -9.21 -10.99
CA ARG A 77 -1.47 -8.47 -11.54
C ARG A 77 -1.18 -7.27 -10.66
N VAL A 78 0.09 -6.93 -10.53
CA VAL A 78 0.55 -5.81 -9.71
C VAL A 78 1.06 -4.71 -10.62
N LEU A 79 0.41 -3.56 -10.59
CA LEU A 79 0.95 -2.33 -11.15
C LEU A 79 1.80 -1.66 -10.07
N LEU A 80 3.11 -1.67 -10.26
CA LEU A 80 4.04 -1.03 -9.34
C LEU A 80 4.06 0.47 -9.63
N ALA A 81 3.80 1.26 -8.60
CA ALA A 81 3.81 2.72 -8.69
C ALA A 81 4.65 3.30 -7.54
N ILE A 82 5.38 4.36 -7.85
CA ILE A 82 6.16 5.13 -6.89
C ILE A 82 5.52 6.50 -6.77
N VAL A 83 5.30 6.93 -5.53
CA VAL A 83 4.80 8.26 -5.21
C VAL A 83 5.93 9.03 -4.56
N ASP A 84 6.29 10.16 -5.15
CA ASP A 84 7.39 11.01 -4.67
C ASP A 84 6.94 12.47 -4.51
N ASP A 85 7.81 13.31 -3.92
CA ASP A 85 7.55 14.73 -3.67
C ASP A 85 6.27 15.01 -2.87
N THR A 86 5.87 14.07 -2.02
CA THR A 86 4.72 14.27 -1.10
C THR A 86 5.08 15.26 0.01
N PRO A 87 4.09 16.04 0.53
CA PRO A 87 4.34 16.96 1.64
C PRO A 87 4.96 16.27 2.85
N GLN A 88 6.07 16.78 3.34
CA GLN A 88 6.83 16.23 4.47
C GLN A 88 6.27 16.75 5.80
N LYS A 89 5.01 16.45 6.12
CA LYS A 89 4.33 16.90 7.35
C LYS A 89 3.90 15.70 8.19
N ASP A 90 4.09 15.81 9.49
CA ASP A 90 3.70 14.77 10.43
C ASP A 90 2.18 14.77 10.68
N GLU A 91 1.52 15.91 10.48
CA GLU A 91 0.07 16.04 10.63
C GLU A 91 -0.64 15.96 9.28
N MET A 92 -1.54 14.98 9.14
CA MET A 92 -2.33 14.76 7.91
C MET A 92 -3.14 16.01 7.52
N SER A 93 -3.72 16.73 8.48
CA SER A 93 -4.49 17.94 8.24
C SER A 93 -3.67 19.04 7.56
N LYS A 94 -2.41 19.21 7.96
CA LYS A 94 -1.48 20.16 7.36
C LYS A 94 -1.04 19.70 5.97
N ALA A 95 -0.81 18.40 5.79
CA ALA A 95 -0.45 17.86 4.48
C ALA A 95 -1.56 18.03 3.43
N LEU A 96 -2.84 17.92 3.83
CA LEU A 96 -3.98 18.09 2.93
C LEU A 96 -4.20 19.56 2.49
N THR A 97 -3.74 20.53 3.27
CA THR A 97 -3.90 21.95 2.96
C THR A 97 -2.69 22.57 2.28
N GLU A 98 -1.57 21.85 2.21
CA GLU A 98 -0.35 22.33 1.58
C GLU A 98 -0.35 22.01 0.09
N ARG A 99 0.07 22.98 -0.70
CA ARG A 99 0.28 22.78 -2.14
C ARG A 99 1.48 21.85 -2.34
N SER A 100 1.29 20.74 -3.03
CA SER A 100 2.35 19.80 -3.36
C SER A 100 2.53 19.65 -4.86
N PHE A 101 3.69 19.16 -5.26
CA PHE A 101 4.01 18.77 -6.63
C PHE A 101 4.27 17.26 -6.70
N SER A 102 3.52 16.51 -5.89
CA SER A 102 3.65 15.05 -5.82
C SER A 102 3.54 14.41 -7.20
N THR A 103 4.44 13.48 -7.47
CA THR A 103 4.48 12.72 -8.71
C THR A 103 4.09 11.28 -8.46
N VAL A 104 3.46 10.65 -9.45
CA VAL A 104 3.19 9.21 -9.44
C VAL A 104 3.78 8.64 -10.72
N GLU A 105 4.76 7.76 -10.56
CA GLU A 105 5.39 7.03 -11.65
C GLU A 105 4.92 5.59 -11.66
N PHE A 106 4.36 5.13 -12.79
CA PHE A 106 4.05 3.71 -13.00
C PHE A 106 5.27 3.02 -13.60
N VAL A 107 5.84 2.08 -12.84
CA VAL A 107 7.15 1.50 -13.14
C VAL A 107 7.04 0.20 -13.91
N ASP A 108 6.19 -0.72 -13.46
CA ASP A 108 6.13 -2.08 -14.00
C ASP A 108 4.75 -2.71 -13.77
N LEU A 109 4.35 -3.62 -14.67
CA LEU A 109 3.17 -4.46 -14.53
C LEU A 109 3.61 -5.91 -14.36
N ILE A 110 3.53 -6.40 -13.14
CA ILE A 110 4.10 -7.68 -12.72
C ILE A 110 3.02 -8.75 -12.63
N THR A 111 3.34 -9.93 -13.14
CA THR A 111 2.57 -11.16 -12.90
C THR A 111 3.47 -12.16 -12.20
N PHE A 112 3.03 -12.70 -11.08
CA PHE A 112 3.76 -13.70 -10.33
C PHE A 112 3.37 -15.12 -10.75
N PRO A 113 4.32 -16.08 -10.71
CA PRO A 113 4.01 -17.49 -10.94
C PRO A 113 2.94 -18.01 -9.99
N GLU A 114 2.10 -18.94 -10.44
CA GLU A 114 0.99 -19.49 -9.64
C GLU A 114 1.41 -20.07 -8.28
N LYS A 115 2.62 -20.64 -8.22
CA LYS A 115 3.17 -21.31 -7.03
C LYS A 115 3.86 -20.33 -6.06
N SER A 116 3.97 -19.05 -6.41
CA SER A 116 4.64 -18.06 -5.54
C SER A 116 3.88 -17.90 -4.24
N THR A 117 4.62 -17.94 -3.14
CA THR A 117 4.09 -17.69 -1.80
C THR A 117 3.96 -16.19 -1.54
N GLY A 118 3.11 -15.81 -0.59
CA GLY A 118 2.96 -14.39 -0.21
C GLY A 118 4.28 -13.78 0.24
N LYS A 119 5.11 -14.53 0.96
CA LYS A 119 6.42 -14.08 1.43
C LYS A 119 7.40 -13.81 0.28
N GLU A 120 7.47 -14.71 -0.71
CA GLU A 120 8.31 -14.52 -1.90
C GLU A 120 7.87 -13.29 -2.70
N ILE A 121 6.55 -13.12 -2.89
CA ILE A 121 5.97 -11.97 -3.58
C ILE A 121 6.33 -10.67 -2.84
N THR A 122 6.13 -10.63 -1.52
CA THR A 122 6.45 -9.46 -0.69
C THR A 122 7.93 -9.09 -0.79
N SER A 123 8.83 -10.07 -0.71
CA SER A 123 10.27 -9.86 -0.81
C SER A 123 10.67 -9.34 -2.20
N GLU A 124 10.10 -9.89 -3.26
CA GLU A 124 10.38 -9.49 -4.63
C GLU A 124 9.88 -8.07 -4.92
N LEU A 125 8.68 -7.70 -4.45
CA LEU A 125 8.16 -6.34 -4.59
C LEU A 125 9.07 -5.33 -3.89
N ARG A 126 9.49 -5.64 -2.67
CA ARG A 126 10.40 -4.79 -1.90
C ARG A 126 11.74 -4.59 -2.62
N ARG A 127 12.31 -5.68 -3.16
CA ARG A 127 13.55 -5.64 -3.94
C ARG A 127 13.41 -4.74 -5.18
N ARG A 128 12.33 -4.90 -5.96
CA ARG A 128 12.09 -4.11 -7.17
C ARG A 128 11.94 -2.63 -6.87
N ILE A 129 11.21 -2.27 -5.82
CA ILE A 129 11.11 -0.86 -5.41
C ILE A 129 12.47 -0.30 -5.07
N ALA A 130 13.29 -0.99 -4.28
CA ALA A 130 14.63 -0.54 -3.93
C ALA A 130 15.54 -0.37 -5.16
N GLU A 131 15.48 -1.28 -6.11
CA GLU A 131 16.25 -1.19 -7.35
C GLU A 131 15.82 -0.03 -8.24
N THR A 132 14.51 0.21 -8.35
CA THR A 132 13.97 1.29 -9.17
C THR A 132 14.21 2.66 -8.57
N THR A 133 14.01 2.81 -7.27
CA THR A 133 14.20 4.08 -6.58
C THR A 133 15.64 4.38 -6.20
N HIS A 134 16.50 3.36 -6.21
CA HIS A 134 17.84 3.39 -5.63
C HIS A 134 17.84 3.74 -4.13
N TRP A 135 16.71 3.60 -3.45
CA TRP A 135 16.59 3.82 -2.03
C TRP A 135 17.18 2.65 -1.24
N PRO A 136 17.92 2.92 -0.17
CA PRO A 136 18.49 1.86 0.65
C PRO A 136 17.39 1.06 1.38
N LEU A 137 17.68 -0.21 1.60
CA LEU A 137 16.81 -1.09 2.38
C LEU A 137 17.06 -0.91 3.88
N VAL A 138 16.00 -0.77 4.66
CA VAL A 138 16.06 -0.90 6.12
C VAL A 138 16.07 -2.38 6.48
N ASN A 139 17.04 -2.81 7.29
CA ASN A 139 17.13 -4.19 7.77
C ASN A 139 16.15 -4.46 8.93
#